data_12bd42af5bbb7a75c6af70c3ce4c5eca
#
_entry.id   12bd42af5bbb7a75c6af70c3ce4c5eca
#
_cell.length_a   1.000
_cell.length_b   1.000
_cell.length_c   1.000
_cell.angle_alpha   90.00
_cell.angle_beta   90.00
_cell.angle_gamma   90.00
#
_symmetry.space_group_name_H-M   'P 1'
#
loop_
_entity.id
_entity.type
_entity.pdbx_description
1 polymer ?
#
loop_
_entity_poly.entity_id
_entity_poly.type
_entity_poly.pdbx_seq_one_letter_code
_entity_poly.pdbx_strand_id
1 'polypeptide(L)'
;MRVAMLSILFCGVTGSAIDQSWSELIASMEKMHVAMASVAPTGRSDVDFVRLMIPHHQAAIDMAKTQLLYGKDPQMRRLAQEIITDQQSEIELMNLWLKQHKLEH
;
A
#
# COMPACT_ATOMS: atom_id res chain seq x y z
N MET A 1 -40.18 -41.77 2.52
CA MET A 1 -38.76 -41.49 2.85
C MET A 1 -38.52 -40.00 2.66
N ARG A 2 -38.33 -39.28 3.72
CA ARG A 2 -37.95 -37.88 3.64
C ARG A 2 -36.45 -37.81 3.75
N VAL A 3 -35.77 -37.41 2.69
CA VAL A 3 -34.36 -37.05 2.75
C VAL A 3 -34.28 -35.66 3.35
N ALA A 4 -33.83 -35.58 4.57
CA ALA A 4 -33.50 -34.28 5.16
C ALA A 4 -32.28 -33.72 4.41
N MET A 5 -32.51 -32.76 3.54
CA MET A 5 -31.43 -31.94 3.00
C MET A 5 -30.89 -31.10 4.16
N LEU A 6 -29.75 -31.49 4.68
CA LEU A 6 -29.00 -30.68 5.58
C LEU A 6 -28.40 -29.53 4.75
N SER A 7 -29.09 -28.40 4.76
CA SER A 7 -28.51 -27.18 4.23
C SER A 7 -27.35 -26.77 5.16
N ILE A 8 -26.16 -27.14 4.76
CA ILE A 8 -24.97 -26.60 5.40
C ILE A 8 -24.89 -25.13 5.00
N LEU A 9 -25.38 -24.29 5.90
CA LEU A 9 -25.18 -22.86 5.77
C LEU A 9 -23.68 -22.62 6.00
N PHE A 10 -22.96 -22.48 4.91
CA PHE A 10 -21.56 -22.07 4.96
C PHE A 10 -21.54 -20.58 5.35
N CYS A 11 -21.31 -20.30 6.65
CA CYS A 11 -21.14 -18.95 7.13
C CYS A 11 -19.72 -18.48 6.77
N GLY A 12 -19.51 -18.11 5.48
CA GLY A 12 -18.22 -17.66 4.95
C GLY A 12 -17.85 -16.21 5.24
N VAL A 13 -18.54 -15.55 6.21
CA VAL A 13 -18.39 -14.11 6.44
C VAL A 13 -17.06 -13.75 7.11
N THR A 14 -16.50 -14.63 7.92
CA THR A 14 -15.22 -14.38 8.61
C THR A 14 -14.00 -14.60 7.72
N GLY A 15 -14.09 -15.54 6.76
CA GLY A 15 -13.02 -15.78 5.77
C GLY A 15 -12.88 -14.67 4.76
N SER A 16 -13.99 -14.02 4.33
CA SER A 16 -13.93 -12.98 3.29
C SER A 16 -13.25 -11.69 3.76
N ALA A 17 -13.36 -11.29 5.04
CA ALA A 17 -12.70 -10.11 5.59
C ALA A 17 -11.19 -10.30 5.70
N ILE A 18 -10.73 -11.50 6.09
CA ILE A 18 -9.30 -11.86 6.15
C ILE A 18 -8.72 -11.89 4.74
N ASP A 19 -9.41 -12.53 3.80
CA ASP A 19 -8.98 -12.62 2.40
C ASP A 19 -8.95 -11.23 1.76
N GLN A 20 -9.91 -10.35 2.08
CA GLN A 20 -9.96 -9.00 1.56
C GLN A 20 -8.83 -8.13 2.09
N SER A 21 -8.52 -8.19 3.38
CA SER A 21 -7.38 -7.48 3.97
C SER A 21 -6.06 -7.90 3.31
N TRP A 22 -5.80 -9.18 3.23
CA TRP A 22 -4.61 -9.70 2.58
C TRP A 22 -4.54 -9.29 1.11
N SER A 23 -5.65 -9.42 0.40
CA SER A 23 -5.76 -9.05 -1.01
C SER A 23 -5.44 -7.57 -1.24
N GLU A 24 -5.90 -6.68 -0.37
CA GLU A 24 -5.61 -5.24 -0.45
C GLU A 24 -4.14 -4.94 -0.15
N LEU A 25 -3.54 -5.61 0.84
CA LEU A 25 -2.10 -5.48 1.12
C LEU A 25 -1.26 -5.89 -0.10
N ILE A 26 -1.59 -7.02 -0.72
CA ILE A 26 -0.89 -7.50 -1.91
C ILE A 26 -1.11 -6.55 -3.10
N ALA A 27 -2.31 -6.03 -3.29
CA ALA A 27 -2.60 -5.06 -4.35
C ALA A 27 -1.76 -3.79 -4.21
N SER A 28 -1.55 -3.31 -2.99
CA SER A 28 -0.67 -2.17 -2.71
C SER A 28 0.79 -2.44 -3.12
N MET A 29 1.28 -3.65 -2.85
CA MET A 29 2.63 -4.07 -3.25
C MET A 29 2.76 -4.22 -4.76
N GLU A 30 1.77 -4.80 -5.42
CA GLU A 30 1.76 -4.97 -6.89
C GLU A 30 1.75 -3.61 -7.60
N LYS A 31 0.94 -2.67 -7.13
CA LYS A 31 0.92 -1.30 -7.63
C LYS A 31 2.30 -0.64 -7.50
N MET A 32 2.95 -0.84 -6.37
CA MET A 32 4.32 -0.36 -6.14
C MET A 32 5.30 -0.96 -7.15
N HIS A 33 5.26 -2.28 -7.34
CA HIS A 33 6.16 -2.98 -8.27
C HIS A 33 5.99 -2.47 -9.71
N VAL A 34 4.75 -2.28 -10.15
CA VAL A 34 4.46 -1.74 -11.48
C VAL A 34 5.01 -0.32 -11.62
N ALA A 35 4.79 0.53 -10.64
CA ALA A 35 5.29 1.90 -10.65
C ALA A 35 6.83 1.97 -10.64
N MET A 36 7.48 1.15 -9.81
CA MET A 36 8.94 1.08 -9.75
C MET A 36 9.55 0.53 -11.03
N ALA A 37 8.92 -0.47 -11.66
CA ALA A 37 9.38 -1.05 -12.92
C ALA A 37 9.32 -0.06 -14.10
N SER A 38 8.49 0.97 -14.01
CA SER A 38 8.40 2.03 -15.03
C SER A 38 9.48 3.12 -14.89
N VAL A 39 10.23 3.13 -13.79
CA VAL A 39 11.31 4.10 -13.57
C VAL A 39 12.55 3.67 -14.35
N ALA A 40 13.02 4.54 -15.24
CA ALA A 40 14.26 4.32 -15.96
C ALA A 40 15.43 5.00 -15.23
N PRO A 41 16.61 4.39 -15.17
CA PRO A 41 17.79 4.99 -14.57
C PRO A 41 18.22 6.24 -15.36
N THR A 42 18.59 7.30 -14.64
CA THR A 42 19.02 8.58 -15.23
C THR A 42 20.52 8.76 -15.21
N GLY A 43 21.25 7.91 -14.51
CA GLY A 43 22.68 8.10 -14.20
C GLY A 43 22.93 9.04 -13.04
N ARG A 44 21.89 9.62 -12.45
CA ARG A 44 21.95 10.47 -11.25
C ARG A 44 21.32 9.73 -10.07
N SER A 45 22.17 9.28 -9.16
CA SER A 45 21.76 8.45 -8.02
C SER A 45 20.66 9.10 -7.17
N ASP A 46 20.77 10.40 -6.88
CA ASP A 46 19.79 11.10 -6.06
C ASP A 46 18.41 11.16 -6.72
N VAL A 47 18.37 11.37 -8.03
CA VAL A 47 17.13 11.38 -8.80
C VAL A 47 16.50 9.97 -8.84
N ASP A 48 17.31 8.96 -9.11
CA ASP A 48 16.84 7.57 -9.20
C ASP A 48 16.31 7.09 -7.85
N PHE A 49 17.01 7.42 -6.75
CA PHE A 49 16.54 7.15 -5.39
C PHE A 49 15.17 7.76 -5.12
N VAL A 50 15.00 9.05 -5.40
CA VAL A 50 13.75 9.74 -5.14
C VAL A 50 12.61 9.17 -6.00
N ARG A 51 12.86 8.90 -7.28
CA ARG A 51 11.85 8.35 -8.20
C ARG A 51 11.41 6.95 -7.82
N LEU A 52 12.27 6.16 -7.19
CA LEU A 52 11.92 4.83 -6.66
C LEU A 52 11.25 4.93 -5.30
N MET A 53 11.66 5.87 -4.45
CA MET A 53 11.13 6.04 -3.10
C MET A 53 9.71 6.58 -3.07
N ILE A 54 9.30 7.41 -4.01
CA ILE A 54 7.93 7.93 -4.06
C ILE A 54 6.89 6.81 -4.15
N PRO A 55 6.94 5.88 -5.11
CA PRO A 55 5.99 4.75 -5.13
C PRO A 55 6.15 3.82 -3.93
N HIS A 56 7.33 3.67 -3.39
CA HIS A 56 7.56 2.89 -2.18
C HIS A 56 6.84 3.49 -0.97
N HIS A 57 6.94 4.80 -0.78
CA HIS A 57 6.22 5.54 0.27
C HIS A 57 4.71 5.50 0.06
N GLN A 58 4.25 5.61 -1.19
CA GLN A 58 2.83 5.52 -1.50
C GLN A 58 2.26 4.14 -1.12
N ALA A 59 3.01 3.07 -1.37
CA ALA A 59 2.61 1.73 -0.95
C ALA A 59 2.48 1.61 0.57
N ALA A 60 3.39 2.22 1.33
CA ALA A 60 3.31 2.25 2.78
C ALA A 60 2.04 2.95 3.28
N ILE A 61 1.65 4.06 2.65
CA ILE A 61 0.40 4.77 2.93
C ILE A 61 -0.80 3.88 2.63
N ASP A 62 -0.83 3.25 1.47
CA ASP A 62 -1.93 2.37 1.05
C ASP A 62 -2.08 1.18 2.01
N MET A 63 -0.99 0.54 2.41
CA MET A 63 -0.99 -0.54 3.39
C MET A 63 -1.44 -0.06 4.77
N ALA A 64 -1.04 1.13 5.19
CA ALA A 64 -1.46 1.72 6.46
C ALA A 64 -2.97 2.01 6.48
N LYS A 65 -3.55 2.45 5.36
CA LYS A 65 -5.00 2.61 5.22
C LYS A 65 -5.73 1.28 5.33
N THR A 66 -5.21 0.22 4.74
CA THR A 66 -5.74 -1.13 4.89
C THR A 66 -5.70 -1.58 6.36
N GLN A 67 -4.59 -1.30 7.05
CA GLN A 67 -4.47 -1.59 8.49
C GLN A 67 -5.55 -0.87 9.31
N LEU A 68 -5.88 0.37 8.98
CA LEU A 68 -6.94 1.11 9.69
C LEU A 68 -8.35 0.57 9.39
N LEU A 69 -8.56 -0.03 8.21
CA LEU A 69 -9.84 -0.65 7.87
C LEU A 69 -10.06 -1.98 8.59
N TYR A 70 -9.05 -2.82 8.66
CA TYR A 70 -9.18 -4.21 9.10
C TYR A 70 -8.46 -4.54 10.39
N GLY A 71 -7.40 -3.79 10.70
CA GLY A 71 -6.61 -4.03 11.90
C GLY A 71 -7.34 -3.65 13.19
N LYS A 72 -7.05 -4.37 14.26
CA LYS A 72 -7.70 -4.17 15.56
C LYS A 72 -6.72 -3.81 16.67
N ASP A 73 -5.45 -4.15 16.53
CA ASP A 73 -4.45 -3.85 17.53
C ASP A 73 -4.24 -2.32 17.65
N PRO A 74 -4.37 -1.74 18.85
CA PRO A 74 -4.25 -0.29 19.02
C PRO A 74 -2.88 0.27 18.67
N GLN A 75 -1.81 -0.45 18.95
CA GLN A 75 -0.45 -0.03 18.63
C GLN A 75 -0.23 0.01 17.11
N MET A 76 -0.67 -1.03 16.40
CA MET A 76 -0.52 -1.10 14.95
C MET A 76 -1.41 -0.09 14.23
N ARG A 77 -2.61 0.19 14.76
CA ARG A 77 -3.47 1.25 14.24
C ARG A 77 -2.85 2.63 14.41
N ARG A 78 -2.24 2.88 15.55
CA ARG A 78 -1.51 4.13 15.82
C ARG A 78 -0.31 4.29 14.89
N LEU A 79 0.47 3.22 14.72
CA LEU A 79 1.60 3.21 13.78
C LEU A 79 1.13 3.50 12.36
N ALA A 80 0.01 2.90 11.92
CA ALA A 80 -0.55 3.15 10.61
C ALA A 80 -0.92 4.63 10.39
N GLN A 81 -1.48 5.29 11.40
CA GLN A 81 -1.77 6.74 11.34
C GLN A 81 -0.50 7.57 11.21
N GLU A 82 0.54 7.22 11.97
CA GLU A 82 1.84 7.88 11.89
C GLU A 82 2.49 7.70 10.51
N ILE A 83 2.44 6.50 9.96
CA ILE A 83 2.94 6.19 8.61
C ILE A 83 2.25 7.08 7.57
N ILE A 84 0.94 7.18 7.60
CA ILE A 84 0.19 8.01 6.64
C ILE A 84 0.68 9.45 6.68
N THR A 85 0.80 10.02 7.85
CA THR A 85 1.24 11.42 8.03
C THR A 85 2.69 11.62 7.60
N ASP A 86 3.60 10.79 8.08
CA ASP A 86 5.03 10.93 7.85
C ASP A 86 5.39 10.66 6.38
N GLN A 87 4.84 9.59 5.80
CA GLN A 87 5.10 9.24 4.41
C GLN A 87 4.51 10.25 3.43
N GLN A 88 3.34 10.81 3.74
CA GLN A 88 2.75 11.87 2.94
C GLN A 88 3.64 13.12 2.91
N SER A 89 4.16 13.52 4.05
CA SER A 89 5.10 14.64 4.18
C SER A 89 6.38 14.40 3.38
N GLU A 90 6.92 13.19 3.44
CA GLU A 90 8.12 12.82 2.71
C GLU A 90 7.89 12.79 1.18
N ILE A 91 6.73 12.31 0.73
CA ILE A 91 6.34 12.35 -0.69
C ILE A 91 6.29 13.81 -1.19
N GLU A 92 5.70 14.70 -0.42
CA GLU A 92 5.64 16.13 -0.76
C GLU A 92 7.04 16.73 -0.88
N LEU A 93 7.92 16.42 0.06
CA LEU A 93 9.32 16.84 0.01
C LEU A 93 10.04 16.31 -1.24
N MET A 94 9.87 15.02 -1.54
CA MET A 94 10.50 14.39 -2.70
C MET A 94 9.99 14.97 -4.03
N ASN A 95 8.70 15.21 -4.14
CA ASN A 95 8.12 15.85 -5.31
C ASN A 95 8.63 17.28 -5.51
N LEU A 96 8.75 18.05 -4.43
CA LEU A 96 9.32 19.40 -4.48
C LEU A 96 10.79 19.35 -4.90
N TRP A 97 11.56 18.43 -4.33
CA TRP A 97 12.96 18.25 -4.70
C TRP A 97 13.13 17.91 -6.18
N LEU A 98 12.32 16.99 -6.72
CA LEU A 98 12.32 16.65 -8.14
C LEU A 98 12.00 17.85 -9.03
N LYS A 99 11.07 18.69 -8.64
CA LYS A 99 10.73 19.92 -9.35
C LYS A 99 11.94 20.88 -9.47
N GLN A 100 12.70 20.97 -8.38
CA GLN A 100 13.88 21.84 -8.32
C GLN A 100 15.10 21.26 -9.04
N HIS A 101 15.10 19.95 -9.28
CA HIS A 101 16.23 19.21 -9.87
C HIS A 101 15.85 18.55 -11.19
N LYS A 102 14.96 19.19 -11.98
CA LYS A 102 14.59 18.70 -13.30
C LYS A 102 15.82 18.49 -14.16
N LEU A 103 15.86 17.33 -14.81
CA LEU A 103 16.84 17.08 -15.85
C LEU A 103 16.50 17.95 -17.05
N GLU A 104 17.34 18.91 -17.34
CA GLU A 104 17.29 19.66 -18.60
C GLU A 104 17.95 18.81 -19.69
N HIS A 105 17.24 18.69 -20.78
CA HIS A 105 17.74 18.03 -22.00
C HIS A 105 18.23 19.06 -22.99
#